data_adda6e4962d531a4598b2b01b9cff3c4
#
_entry.id   adda6e4962d531a4598b2b01b9cff3c4
#
_cell.length_a   1.000
_cell.length_b   1.000
_cell.length_c   1.000
_cell.angle_alpha   90.00
_cell.angle_beta   90.00
_cell.angle_gamma   90.00
#
_symmetry.space_group_name_H-M   'P 1'
#
loop_
_entity.id
_entity.type
_entity.pdbx_description
1 polymer ?
#
loop_
_entity_poly.entity_id
_entity_poly.type
_entity_poly.pdbx_seq_one_letter_code
_entity_poly.pdbx_strand_id
1 'polypeptide(L)'
;MDAECLRFGWTWRRLLMTALWLAVAGACCSLGAAQFRASVVKIDITPDQPQWLLGYGPRQSTGVHDHIYHRIVAMDDGETQFFLVSTDICLFSPSVYDEVMSTLQAETGIKPVQVWWTVTHTHSAPEVGPPGLGAAFMGERYKHDHNTEYTARVKKSLLDGIKEARTKLEPARLGVGWGMAMANINRRGRDLEGPTYLGLNPDGPTDRQIGLIRLERADGRLLALIANYAMHGTALGGENKLITGDAPGIVASYVEEKVGAPMLYINGAAGNLAPIYTVCPDFESAHLGQFRAMLGDKIIAANNRIGPTTSTVRLAAGEQIVETPRKANLGWAPDIEKYLRQTDAGETVIRLPIRFLRVNDDVAIWAAPVELFCEIALRVRSLSPYPYTFYFGYSNGWLGYMPSAAEFPYGGYEPATSPYTPKAEDDVVRTVVSFLQGSTR
;
A
#
# COMPACT_ATOMS: atom_id res chain seq x y z
N MET A 1 -18.09 80.81 38.86
CA MET A 1 -17.36 79.77 39.62
C MET A 1 -18.24 78.51 39.65
N ASP A 2 -18.06 77.36 39.06
CA ASP A 2 -17.14 76.95 38.01
C ASP A 2 -17.76 75.69 37.37
N ALA A 3 -17.93 75.73 36.09
CA ALA A 3 -18.58 74.62 35.32
C ALA A 3 -17.54 73.71 34.59
N GLU A 4 -16.30 73.65 35.05
CA GLU A 4 -15.20 73.00 34.36
C GLU A 4 -14.70 71.67 35.01
N CYS A 5 -15.22 71.23 36.16
CA CYS A 5 -14.64 70.10 36.88
C CYS A 5 -15.31 68.77 36.59
N LEU A 6 -16.30 68.65 35.69
CA LEU A 6 -17.02 67.36 35.43
C LEU A 6 -16.78 66.73 34.04
N ARG A 7 -15.87 67.25 33.21
CA ARG A 7 -15.61 66.74 31.86
C ARG A 7 -14.41 65.81 31.76
N PHE A 8 -13.54 65.66 32.79
CA PHE A 8 -12.33 64.84 32.73
C PHE A 8 -12.53 63.39 33.17
N GLY A 9 -13.65 63.06 33.81
CA GLY A 9 -13.87 61.65 34.33
C GLY A 9 -14.47 60.67 33.33
N TRP A 10 -15.00 61.11 32.18
CA TRP A 10 -15.70 60.23 31.24
C TRP A 10 -14.84 59.77 30.08
N THR A 11 -13.75 60.41 29.81
CA THR A 11 -12.84 60.01 28.69
C THR A 11 -11.92 58.82 29.07
N TRP A 12 -11.50 58.73 30.34
CA TRP A 12 -10.65 57.64 30.82
C TRP A 12 -11.38 56.32 30.98
N ARG A 13 -12.65 56.30 31.33
CA ARG A 13 -13.47 55.09 31.41
C ARG A 13 -13.80 54.51 30.04
N ARG A 14 -13.93 55.29 29.01
CA ARG A 14 -14.16 54.80 27.63
C ARG A 14 -12.88 54.25 26.99
N LEU A 15 -11.73 54.86 27.30
CA LEU A 15 -10.43 54.34 26.83
C LEU A 15 -10.02 53.02 27.50
N LEU A 16 -10.33 52.84 28.78
CA LEU A 16 -10.09 51.58 29.46
C LEU A 16 -11.03 50.43 29.02
N MET A 17 -12.28 50.73 28.71
CA MET A 17 -13.22 49.72 28.20
C MET A 17 -12.91 49.32 26.75
N THR A 18 -12.45 50.23 25.89
CA THR A 18 -12.02 49.90 24.53
C THR A 18 -10.70 49.14 24.50
N ALA A 19 -9.75 49.43 25.41
CA ALA A 19 -8.52 48.64 25.54
C ALA A 19 -8.79 47.22 26.05
N LEU A 20 -9.77 47.03 26.95
CA LEU A 20 -10.15 45.70 27.44
C LEU A 20 -10.89 44.86 26.36
N TRP A 21 -11.71 45.51 25.50
CA TRP A 21 -12.35 44.81 24.35
C TRP A 21 -11.36 44.45 23.26
N LEU A 22 -10.32 45.21 22.99
CA LEU A 22 -9.23 44.88 22.07
C LEU A 22 -8.30 43.81 22.63
N ALA A 23 -8.11 43.73 23.96
CA ALA A 23 -7.35 42.66 24.57
C ALA A 23 -8.12 41.33 24.63
N VAL A 24 -9.46 41.35 24.72
CA VAL A 24 -10.29 40.14 24.68
C VAL A 24 -10.53 39.64 23.23
N ALA A 25 -10.57 40.56 22.24
CA ALA A 25 -10.67 40.22 20.84
C ALA A 25 -9.35 39.66 20.26
N GLY A 26 -8.18 39.93 20.89
CA GLY A 26 -6.88 39.34 20.51
C GLY A 26 -6.62 37.97 21.10
N ALA A 27 -7.46 37.47 22.02
CA ALA A 27 -7.42 36.15 22.60
C ALA A 27 -8.45 35.19 21.98
N CYS A 28 -8.96 35.49 20.76
CA CYS A 28 -9.44 34.41 19.91
C CYS A 28 -8.22 33.51 19.61
N CYS A 29 -8.04 32.53 20.45
CA CYS A 29 -7.21 31.37 20.14
C CYS A 29 -7.56 30.97 18.71
N SER A 30 -6.68 31.29 17.76
CA SER A 30 -6.55 30.41 16.61
C SER A 30 -6.32 29.04 17.22
N LEU A 31 -7.35 28.21 17.29
CA LEU A 31 -7.17 26.77 17.32
C LEU A 31 -6.35 26.49 16.05
N GLY A 32 -5.04 26.62 16.19
CA GLY A 32 -4.11 26.32 15.12
C GLY A 32 -4.46 24.90 14.68
N ALA A 33 -4.79 24.73 13.41
CA ALA A 33 -4.93 23.39 12.87
C ALA A 33 -3.74 22.57 13.37
N ALA A 34 -4.01 21.40 13.93
CA ALA A 34 -2.94 20.58 14.50
C ALA A 34 -1.86 20.39 13.41
N GLN A 35 -0.63 20.64 13.76
CA GLN A 35 0.48 20.56 12.81
C GLN A 35 0.64 19.13 12.35
N PHE A 36 0.66 18.88 11.04
CA PHE A 36 0.93 17.58 10.46
C PHE A 36 2.28 17.04 10.95
N ARG A 37 2.26 15.79 11.37
CA ARG A 37 3.44 15.06 11.85
C ARG A 37 3.60 13.77 11.07
N ALA A 38 4.84 13.35 10.87
CA ALA A 38 5.15 12.06 10.27
C ALA A 38 6.40 11.46 10.90
N SER A 39 6.56 10.17 10.70
CA SER A 39 7.77 9.43 11.06
C SER A 39 8.00 8.26 10.11
N VAL A 40 9.21 7.72 10.15
CA VAL A 40 9.56 6.50 9.42
C VAL A 40 10.41 5.60 10.29
N VAL A 41 10.14 4.28 10.19
CA VAL A 41 10.93 3.21 10.83
C VAL A 41 11.25 2.16 9.77
N LYS A 42 12.48 1.66 9.78
CA LYS A 42 12.94 0.55 8.91
C LYS A 42 13.50 -0.55 9.79
N ILE A 43 12.99 -1.78 9.64
CA ILE A 43 13.34 -2.93 10.48
C ILE A 43 13.79 -4.07 9.55
N ASP A 44 14.96 -4.62 9.81
CA ASP A 44 15.46 -5.80 9.13
C ASP A 44 14.71 -7.05 9.62
N ILE A 45 14.10 -7.78 8.69
CA ILE A 45 13.39 -9.04 8.93
C ILE A 45 14.07 -10.22 8.26
N THR A 46 15.27 -10.04 7.71
CA THR A 46 16.03 -11.11 7.07
C THR A 46 16.28 -12.24 8.07
N PRO A 47 15.89 -13.47 7.76
CA PRO A 47 16.15 -14.61 8.65
C PRO A 47 17.63 -15.00 8.62
N ASP A 48 18.08 -15.56 9.70
CA ASP A 48 19.42 -16.12 9.91
C ASP A 48 19.47 -17.64 9.70
N GLN A 49 18.31 -18.26 9.45
CA GLN A 49 18.18 -19.68 9.17
C GLN A 49 17.46 -19.90 7.83
N PRO A 50 17.68 -21.04 7.14
CA PRO A 50 16.95 -21.39 5.93
C PRO A 50 15.43 -21.35 6.13
N GLN A 51 14.72 -20.78 5.15
CA GLN A 51 13.27 -20.61 5.15
C GLN A 51 12.66 -21.16 3.88
N TRP A 52 11.40 -21.58 3.95
CA TRP A 52 10.58 -21.82 2.76
C TRP A 52 10.28 -20.48 2.08
N LEU A 53 10.56 -20.40 0.77
CA LEU A 53 10.30 -19.23 -0.05
C LEU A 53 8.93 -19.34 -0.71
N LEU A 54 8.16 -18.25 -0.70
CA LEU A 54 6.84 -18.17 -1.31
C LEU A 54 6.90 -17.65 -2.77
N GLY A 55 5.88 -18.00 -3.57
CA GLY A 55 5.60 -17.43 -4.88
C GLY A 55 5.78 -18.38 -6.07
N TYR A 56 6.58 -19.45 -5.91
CA TYR A 56 6.76 -20.51 -6.89
C TYR A 56 6.50 -21.89 -6.24
N GLY A 57 7.07 -22.97 -6.79
CA GLY A 57 7.03 -24.28 -6.13
C GLY A 57 7.81 -24.29 -4.80
N PRO A 58 7.64 -25.33 -3.97
CA PRO A 58 8.33 -25.43 -2.67
C PRO A 58 9.85 -25.39 -2.86
N ARG A 59 10.51 -24.44 -2.21
CA ARG A 59 11.96 -24.33 -2.21
C ARG A 59 12.46 -23.68 -0.93
N GLN A 60 13.52 -24.22 -0.37
CA GLN A 60 14.19 -23.63 0.80
C GLN A 60 15.29 -22.67 0.36
N SER A 61 15.44 -21.59 1.11
CA SER A 61 16.55 -20.66 0.91
C SER A 61 17.89 -21.31 1.28
N THR A 62 18.93 -20.95 0.52
CA THR A 62 20.31 -21.41 0.73
C THR A 62 21.26 -20.28 1.14
N GLY A 63 20.75 -19.03 1.21
CA GLY A 63 21.50 -17.85 1.56
C GLY A 63 20.69 -16.59 1.36
N VAL A 64 21.36 -15.44 1.48
CA VAL A 64 20.77 -14.10 1.33
C VAL A 64 21.54 -13.39 0.22
N HIS A 65 20.81 -12.83 -0.75
CA HIS A 65 21.36 -11.92 -1.76
C HIS A 65 21.37 -10.49 -1.24
N ASP A 66 20.22 -10.02 -0.74
CA ASP A 66 20.03 -8.73 -0.10
C ASP A 66 19.04 -8.83 1.06
N HIS A 67 19.17 -7.92 2.01
CA HIS A 67 18.31 -7.87 3.18
C HIS A 67 16.90 -7.46 2.83
N ILE A 68 15.94 -7.99 3.57
CA ILE A 68 14.51 -7.70 3.45
C ILE A 68 14.00 -6.96 4.69
N TYR A 69 13.02 -6.06 4.49
CA TYR A 69 12.65 -5.10 5.53
C TYR A 69 11.14 -4.95 5.72
N HIS A 70 10.75 -4.57 6.94
CA HIS A 70 9.59 -3.70 7.13
C HIS A 70 10.01 -2.24 6.99
N ARG A 71 9.28 -1.47 6.19
CA ARG A 71 9.37 -0.01 6.14
C ARG A 71 8.02 0.56 6.54
N ILE A 72 7.99 1.36 7.60
CA ILE A 72 6.76 1.81 8.26
C ILE A 72 6.77 3.32 8.30
N VAL A 73 5.75 3.95 7.72
CA VAL A 73 5.48 5.38 7.84
C VAL A 73 4.27 5.57 8.74
N ALA A 74 4.39 6.44 9.73
CA ALA A 74 3.25 6.98 10.47
C ALA A 74 2.99 8.42 10.04
N MET A 75 1.72 8.79 9.88
CA MET A 75 1.23 10.12 9.57
C MET A 75 0.15 10.51 10.59
N ASP A 76 0.11 11.77 11.00
CA ASP A 76 -0.81 12.28 12.01
C ASP A 76 -1.16 13.75 11.69
N ASP A 77 -2.43 14.03 11.46
CA ASP A 77 -2.95 15.38 11.24
C ASP A 77 -3.56 16.04 12.51
N GLY A 78 -3.44 15.31 13.64
CA GLY A 78 -4.01 15.71 14.94
C GLY A 78 -5.39 15.12 15.23
N GLU A 79 -6.12 14.66 14.21
CA GLU A 79 -7.41 13.98 14.33
C GLU A 79 -7.30 12.49 13.94
N THR A 80 -6.53 12.21 12.90
CA THR A 80 -6.34 10.88 12.33
C THR A 80 -4.87 10.50 12.35
N GLN A 81 -4.55 9.35 12.97
CA GLN A 81 -3.28 8.67 12.78
C GLN A 81 -3.43 7.59 11.73
N PHE A 82 -2.47 7.49 10.83
CA PHE A 82 -2.45 6.48 9.77
C PHE A 82 -1.06 5.86 9.64
N PHE A 83 -1.01 4.54 9.50
CA PHE A 83 0.23 3.77 9.40
C PHE A 83 0.24 3.01 8.09
N LEU A 84 1.26 3.26 7.27
CA LEU A 84 1.52 2.53 6.03
C LEU A 84 2.76 1.68 6.20
N VAL A 85 2.62 0.40 5.94
CA VAL A 85 3.71 -0.58 6.02
C VAL A 85 3.97 -1.16 4.64
N SER A 86 5.23 -1.21 4.24
CA SER A 86 5.72 -1.98 3.10
C SER A 86 6.66 -3.05 3.62
N THR A 87 6.36 -4.32 3.32
CA THR A 87 7.18 -5.46 3.74
C THR A 87 7.71 -6.21 2.53
N ASP A 88 9.00 -6.54 2.54
CA ASP A 88 9.63 -7.31 1.48
C ASP A 88 9.33 -8.81 1.64
N ILE A 89 8.07 -9.20 1.43
CA ILE A 89 7.57 -10.58 1.33
C ILE A 89 6.62 -10.72 0.15
N CYS A 90 6.25 -11.96 -0.19
CA CYS A 90 5.36 -12.23 -1.31
C CYS A 90 3.90 -11.91 -0.97
N LEU A 91 3.32 -12.70 -0.09
CA LEU A 91 1.92 -12.66 0.32
C LEU A 91 1.78 -13.18 1.75
N PHE A 92 0.63 -12.94 2.36
CA PHE A 92 0.23 -13.56 3.62
C PHE A 92 -1.29 -13.68 3.69
N SER A 93 -1.80 -14.60 4.52
CA SER A 93 -3.24 -14.75 4.73
C SER A 93 -3.83 -13.54 5.44
N PRO A 94 -5.03 -13.05 5.06
CA PRO A 94 -5.72 -12.01 5.81
C PRO A 94 -5.92 -12.31 7.30
N SER A 95 -5.94 -13.59 7.69
CA SER A 95 -6.00 -13.99 9.10
C SER A 95 -4.80 -13.51 9.92
N VAL A 96 -3.62 -13.43 9.29
CA VAL A 96 -2.39 -12.91 9.91
C VAL A 96 -2.54 -11.41 10.20
N TYR A 97 -3.09 -10.65 9.23
CA TYR A 97 -3.40 -9.24 9.44
C TYR A 97 -4.40 -9.04 10.58
N ASP A 98 -5.47 -9.83 10.59
CA ASP A 98 -6.51 -9.74 11.60
C ASP A 98 -5.97 -9.98 13.02
N GLU A 99 -5.09 -10.97 13.17
CA GLU A 99 -4.42 -11.27 14.45
C GLU A 99 -3.53 -10.11 14.91
N VAL A 100 -2.70 -9.58 14.01
CA VAL A 100 -1.82 -8.44 14.31
C VAL A 100 -2.65 -7.22 14.69
N MET A 101 -3.72 -6.92 13.96
CA MET A 101 -4.58 -5.77 14.23
C MET A 101 -5.37 -5.91 15.53
N SER A 102 -5.83 -7.12 15.87
CA SER A 102 -6.49 -7.39 17.16
C SER A 102 -5.55 -7.09 18.32
N THR A 103 -4.30 -7.56 18.24
CA THR A 103 -3.27 -7.29 19.25
C THR A 103 -2.95 -5.79 19.33
N LEU A 104 -2.70 -5.15 18.20
CA LEU A 104 -2.37 -3.73 18.14
C LEU A 104 -3.48 -2.84 18.72
N GLN A 105 -4.73 -3.14 18.37
CA GLN A 105 -5.89 -2.41 18.88
C GLN A 105 -6.06 -2.57 20.39
N ALA A 106 -5.87 -3.79 20.90
CA ALA A 106 -5.97 -4.06 22.35
C ALA A 106 -4.88 -3.32 23.14
N GLU A 107 -3.64 -3.25 22.61
CA GLU A 107 -2.51 -2.64 23.30
C GLU A 107 -2.43 -1.12 23.16
N THR A 108 -2.94 -0.56 22.04
CA THR A 108 -2.66 0.84 21.69
C THR A 108 -3.89 1.67 21.34
N GLY A 109 -5.04 1.04 21.12
CA GLY A 109 -6.27 1.67 20.63
C GLY A 109 -6.24 2.02 19.12
N ILE A 110 -5.16 1.70 18.38
CA ILE A 110 -5.08 1.91 16.93
C ILE A 110 -6.06 0.97 16.24
N LYS A 111 -6.95 1.54 15.42
CA LYS A 111 -8.01 0.77 14.74
C LYS A 111 -7.48 0.13 13.43
N PRO A 112 -8.00 -1.04 13.00
CA PRO A 112 -7.58 -1.69 11.76
C PRO A 112 -7.66 -0.81 10.51
N VAL A 113 -8.63 0.09 10.41
CA VAL A 113 -8.77 1.02 9.28
C VAL A 113 -7.61 2.00 9.15
N GLN A 114 -6.87 2.24 10.23
CA GLN A 114 -5.73 3.16 10.30
C GLN A 114 -4.40 2.51 9.89
N VAL A 115 -4.37 1.20 9.65
CA VAL A 115 -3.13 0.46 9.35
C VAL A 115 -3.27 -0.28 8.04
N TRP A 116 -2.40 0.02 7.08
CA TRP A 116 -2.30 -0.75 5.86
C TRP A 116 -0.95 -1.46 5.83
N TRP A 117 -1.01 -2.78 5.84
CA TRP A 117 0.14 -3.65 5.70
C TRP A 117 0.22 -4.15 4.27
N THR A 118 1.06 -3.52 3.45
CA THR A 118 1.30 -3.88 2.06
C THR A 118 2.55 -4.75 1.94
N VAL A 119 2.65 -5.49 0.87
CA VAL A 119 3.84 -6.27 0.52
C VAL A 119 4.42 -5.86 -0.82
N THR A 120 5.73 -5.97 -0.97
CA THR A 120 6.41 -5.70 -2.26
C THR A 120 6.17 -6.80 -3.28
N HIS A 121 5.66 -7.94 -2.82
CA HIS A 121 5.35 -9.10 -3.63
C HIS A 121 6.59 -9.75 -4.27
N THR A 122 7.72 -9.73 -3.56
CA THR A 122 8.89 -10.49 -3.99
C THR A 122 8.62 -12.00 -3.88
N HIS A 123 8.90 -12.76 -4.94
CA HIS A 123 8.79 -14.20 -4.96
C HIS A 123 10.06 -14.92 -4.43
N SER A 124 10.93 -14.17 -3.76
CA SER A 124 12.19 -14.69 -3.21
C SER A 124 12.36 -14.32 -1.74
N ALA A 125 11.26 -14.27 -0.99
CA ALA A 125 11.26 -14.05 0.45
C ALA A 125 10.52 -15.16 1.19
N PRO A 126 10.78 -15.32 2.51
CA PRO A 126 10.15 -16.34 3.33
C PRO A 126 8.63 -16.22 3.40
N GLU A 127 7.99 -17.35 3.57
CA GLU A 127 6.57 -17.46 3.91
C GLU A 127 6.29 -16.86 5.30
N VAL A 128 5.14 -16.17 5.43
CA VAL A 128 4.66 -15.61 6.69
C VAL A 128 3.24 -16.07 6.96
N GLY A 129 3.05 -16.78 8.04
CA GLY A 129 1.75 -17.27 8.51
C GLY A 129 1.24 -18.49 7.77
N PRO A 130 -0.01 -18.90 8.08
CA PRO A 130 -0.67 -19.95 7.34
C PRO A 130 -0.84 -19.54 5.89
N PRO A 131 -0.85 -20.50 4.94
CA PRO A 131 -0.89 -20.21 3.51
C PRO A 131 -2.22 -19.58 3.03
N GLY A 132 -3.29 -19.62 3.84
CA GLY A 132 -4.59 -19.09 3.46
C GLY A 132 -5.10 -19.70 2.16
N LEU A 133 -5.51 -18.86 1.19
CA LEU A 133 -5.93 -19.33 -0.12
C LEU A 133 -4.85 -20.10 -0.87
N GLY A 134 -3.57 -19.86 -0.59
CA GLY A 134 -2.46 -20.60 -1.21
C GLY A 134 -2.59 -22.10 -1.03
N ALA A 135 -2.99 -22.56 0.15
CA ALA A 135 -3.24 -23.98 0.40
C ALA A 135 -4.37 -24.56 -0.47
N ALA A 136 -5.42 -23.76 -0.69
CA ALA A 136 -6.57 -24.19 -1.50
C ALA A 136 -6.28 -24.23 -3.01
N PHE A 137 -5.41 -23.36 -3.51
CA PHE A 137 -5.14 -23.21 -4.94
C PHE A 137 -3.92 -23.98 -5.41
N MET A 138 -2.91 -24.08 -4.56
CA MET A 138 -1.60 -24.63 -4.93
C MET A 138 -1.40 -26.08 -4.45
N GLY A 139 -2.30 -26.61 -3.60
CA GLY A 139 -2.34 -28.01 -3.20
C GLY A 139 -0.98 -28.59 -2.83
N GLU A 140 -0.47 -29.50 -3.69
CA GLU A 140 0.81 -30.19 -3.50
C GLU A 140 2.03 -29.27 -3.28
N ARG A 141 1.96 -27.99 -3.76
CA ARG A 141 3.06 -27.02 -3.58
C ARG A 141 3.23 -26.56 -2.13
N TYR A 142 2.20 -26.77 -1.28
CA TYR A 142 2.18 -26.41 0.13
C TYR A 142 2.20 -27.62 1.07
N LYS A 143 2.87 -28.71 0.68
CA LYS A 143 3.04 -29.90 1.53
C LYS A 143 4.15 -29.75 2.59
N HIS A 144 4.32 -28.55 3.14
CA HIS A 144 5.24 -28.29 4.23
C HIS A 144 4.60 -27.39 5.26
N ASP A 145 5.02 -27.50 6.50
CA ASP A 145 4.57 -26.60 7.56
C ASP A 145 5.28 -25.26 7.42
N HIS A 146 4.53 -24.16 7.57
CA HIS A 146 5.12 -22.81 7.62
C HIS A 146 5.93 -22.64 8.91
N ASN A 147 6.98 -21.82 8.86
CA ASN A 147 7.81 -21.54 10.01
C ASN A 147 7.09 -20.61 10.99
N THR A 148 6.59 -21.18 12.10
CA THR A 148 5.83 -20.43 13.11
C THR A 148 6.71 -19.45 13.90
N GLU A 149 7.99 -19.79 14.12
CA GLU A 149 8.95 -18.91 14.81
C GLU A 149 9.28 -17.67 13.98
N TYR A 150 9.62 -17.86 12.70
CA TYR A 150 9.86 -16.73 11.80
C TYR A 150 8.61 -15.86 11.63
N THR A 151 7.44 -16.49 11.47
CA THR A 151 6.16 -15.78 11.43
C THR A 151 5.91 -14.94 12.69
N ALA A 152 6.16 -15.50 13.87
CA ALA A 152 6.03 -14.77 15.13
C ALA A 152 7.00 -13.58 15.23
N ARG A 153 8.25 -13.76 14.76
CA ARG A 153 9.26 -12.69 14.67
C ARG A 153 8.80 -11.55 13.75
N VAL A 154 8.28 -11.88 12.56
CA VAL A 154 7.77 -10.87 11.59
C VAL A 154 6.59 -10.11 12.17
N LYS A 155 5.62 -10.80 12.79
CA LYS A 155 4.47 -10.15 13.44
C LYS A 155 4.90 -9.26 14.60
N LYS A 156 5.81 -9.73 15.45
CA LYS A 156 6.31 -8.95 16.57
C LYS A 156 7.06 -7.71 16.14
N SER A 157 7.97 -7.83 15.16
CA SER A 157 8.73 -6.68 14.63
C SER A 157 7.82 -5.65 13.98
N LEU A 158 6.73 -6.07 13.33
CA LEU A 158 5.72 -5.17 12.79
C LEU A 158 4.98 -4.40 13.90
N LEU A 159 4.50 -5.10 14.94
CA LEU A 159 3.83 -4.47 16.09
C LEU A 159 4.74 -3.47 16.80
N ASP A 160 5.98 -3.85 17.08
CA ASP A 160 6.96 -2.98 17.71
C ASP A 160 7.31 -1.78 16.83
N GLY A 161 7.47 -1.99 15.54
CA GLY A 161 7.76 -0.93 14.57
C GLY A 161 6.63 0.10 14.42
N ILE A 162 5.37 -0.33 14.44
CA ILE A 162 4.22 0.59 14.44
C ILE A 162 4.18 1.44 15.71
N LYS A 163 4.41 0.82 16.87
CA LYS A 163 4.50 1.53 18.15
C LYS A 163 5.67 2.52 18.16
N GLU A 164 6.83 2.11 17.67
CA GLU A 164 8.00 2.96 17.54
C GLU A 164 7.73 4.14 16.60
N ALA A 165 7.15 3.90 15.42
CA ALA A 165 6.79 4.95 14.48
C ALA A 165 5.83 5.97 15.13
N ARG A 166 4.85 5.51 15.91
CA ARG A 166 3.94 6.40 16.65
C ARG A 166 4.67 7.31 17.63
N THR A 167 5.70 6.82 18.30
CA THR A 167 6.46 7.61 19.29
C THR A 167 7.42 8.60 18.65
N LYS A 168 7.83 8.34 17.39
CA LYS A 168 8.78 9.16 16.63
C LYS A 168 8.14 10.25 15.77
N LEU A 169 6.84 10.46 15.86
CA LEU A 169 6.14 11.49 15.09
C LEU A 169 6.76 12.88 15.33
N GLU A 170 7.22 13.52 14.28
CA GLU A 170 7.82 14.86 14.29
C GLU A 170 7.08 15.79 13.29
N PRO A 171 7.13 17.13 13.46
CA PRO A 171 6.57 18.07 12.51
C PRO A 171 7.06 17.79 11.09
N ALA A 172 6.13 17.68 10.17
CA ALA A 172 6.41 17.25 8.80
C ALA A 172 5.62 18.04 7.76
N ARG A 173 6.01 17.85 6.51
CA ARG A 173 5.36 18.40 5.32
C ARG A 173 5.14 17.26 4.32
N LEU A 174 4.10 17.38 3.51
CA LEU A 174 3.72 16.39 2.51
C LEU A 174 3.66 17.01 1.12
N GLY A 175 4.22 16.32 0.15
CA GLY A 175 4.09 16.63 -1.28
C GLY A 175 3.67 15.38 -2.05
N VAL A 176 2.96 15.58 -3.15
CA VAL A 176 2.49 14.50 -4.02
C VAL A 176 2.92 14.77 -5.45
N GLY A 177 3.21 13.72 -6.16
CA GLY A 177 3.59 13.80 -7.57
C GLY A 177 3.42 12.48 -8.28
N TRP A 178 3.76 12.48 -9.55
CA TRP A 178 3.77 11.29 -10.35
C TRP A 178 4.90 11.31 -11.38
N GLY A 179 5.24 10.12 -11.86
CA GLY A 179 6.22 9.90 -12.91
C GLY A 179 5.81 8.74 -13.79
N MET A 180 6.70 8.33 -14.69
CA MET A 180 6.51 7.17 -15.55
C MET A 180 7.80 6.36 -15.63
N ALA A 181 7.65 5.03 -15.66
CA ALA A 181 8.72 4.09 -15.93
C ALA A 181 8.24 2.97 -16.88
N MET A 182 9.17 2.39 -17.60
CA MET A 182 8.94 1.24 -18.48
C MET A 182 9.67 0.00 -17.93
N ALA A 183 9.46 -0.28 -16.65
CA ALA A 183 10.10 -1.39 -15.95
C ALA A 183 9.20 -2.65 -15.89
N ASN A 184 7.94 -2.53 -16.27
CA ASN A 184 6.95 -3.60 -16.28
C ASN A 184 6.42 -3.88 -17.69
N ILE A 185 5.83 -5.06 -17.85
CA ILE A 185 5.19 -5.50 -19.09
C ILE A 185 3.97 -6.36 -18.74
N ASN A 186 2.94 -6.37 -19.59
CA ASN A 186 1.85 -7.30 -19.45
C ASN A 186 2.37 -8.74 -19.66
N ARG A 187 1.99 -9.66 -18.78
CA ARG A 187 2.51 -11.05 -18.78
C ARG A 187 1.55 -12.07 -19.38
N ARG A 188 0.39 -11.61 -19.87
CA ARG A 188 -0.60 -12.49 -20.48
C ARG A 188 -0.30 -12.69 -21.95
N GLY A 189 0.67 -13.57 -22.23
CA GLY A 189 1.05 -13.96 -23.58
C GLY A 189 -0.13 -14.61 -24.31
N ARG A 190 -0.31 -14.29 -25.58
CA ARG A 190 -1.41 -14.79 -26.41
C ARG A 190 -0.88 -15.34 -27.72
N ASP A 191 -1.27 -16.57 -28.03
CA ASP A 191 -1.15 -17.13 -29.35
C ASP A 191 -2.46 -16.89 -30.13
N LEU A 192 -2.39 -16.95 -31.45
CA LEU A 192 -3.55 -16.71 -32.31
C LEU A 192 -4.70 -17.71 -32.07
N GLU A 193 -4.39 -18.94 -31.66
CA GLU A 193 -5.33 -20.06 -31.56
C GLU A 193 -5.34 -20.73 -30.18
N GLY A 194 -4.55 -20.25 -29.23
CA GLY A 194 -4.37 -20.90 -27.92
C GLY A 194 -4.92 -20.08 -26.74
N PRO A 195 -5.03 -20.71 -25.56
CA PRO A 195 -5.34 -19.99 -24.34
C PRO A 195 -4.18 -19.07 -23.94
N THR A 196 -4.49 -18.05 -23.18
CA THR A 196 -3.47 -17.16 -22.59
C THR A 196 -2.52 -17.96 -21.70
N TYR A 197 -1.24 -17.67 -21.79
CA TYR A 197 -0.18 -18.26 -20.98
C TYR A 197 0.65 -17.18 -20.25
N LEU A 198 1.43 -17.56 -19.24
CA LEU A 198 2.39 -16.67 -18.60
C LEU A 198 3.57 -16.44 -19.54
N GLY A 199 3.66 -15.25 -20.09
CA GLY A 199 4.66 -14.86 -21.10
C GLY A 199 4.82 -13.35 -21.18
N LEU A 200 5.10 -12.84 -22.36
CA LEU A 200 5.22 -11.41 -22.63
C LEU A 200 4.13 -10.98 -23.63
N ASN A 201 3.43 -9.90 -23.30
CA ASN A 201 2.45 -9.28 -24.14
C ASN A 201 2.72 -7.76 -24.23
N PRO A 202 3.58 -7.31 -25.14
CA PRO A 202 3.93 -5.90 -25.28
C PRO A 202 2.73 -5.02 -25.68
N ASP A 203 1.71 -5.59 -26.31
CA ASP A 203 0.50 -4.91 -26.75
C ASP A 203 -0.61 -4.91 -25.68
N GLY A 204 -0.41 -5.66 -24.59
CA GLY A 204 -1.37 -5.73 -23.49
C GLY A 204 -1.40 -4.45 -22.64
N PRO A 205 -2.54 -4.18 -21.98
CA PRO A 205 -2.68 -3.03 -21.10
C PRO A 205 -1.61 -3.05 -19.99
N THR A 206 -1.06 -1.88 -19.67
CA THR A 206 0.04 -1.74 -18.72
C THR A 206 -0.09 -0.43 -17.96
N ASP A 207 -0.02 -0.47 -16.62
CA ASP A 207 0.10 0.75 -15.79
C ASP A 207 1.58 1.09 -15.57
N ARG A 208 2.04 2.15 -16.21
CA ARG A 208 3.42 2.66 -16.15
C ARG A 208 3.59 3.87 -15.24
N GLN A 209 2.53 4.27 -14.56
CA GLN A 209 2.58 5.41 -13.65
C GLN A 209 3.35 5.07 -12.39
N ILE A 210 4.22 5.99 -11.98
CA ILE A 210 4.81 6.03 -10.64
C ILE A 210 3.98 7.03 -9.84
N GLY A 211 3.32 6.60 -8.78
CA GLY A 211 2.71 7.50 -7.80
C GLY A 211 3.71 7.81 -6.69
N LEU A 212 3.79 9.07 -6.25
CA LEU A 212 4.73 9.49 -5.23
C LEU A 212 4.06 10.30 -4.13
N ILE A 213 4.41 9.99 -2.88
CA ILE A 213 4.17 10.83 -1.72
C ILE A 213 5.53 11.09 -1.06
N ARG A 214 5.88 12.37 -0.97
CA ARG A 214 7.11 12.85 -0.35
C ARG A 214 6.79 13.38 1.04
N LEU A 215 7.46 12.87 2.04
CA LEU A 215 7.42 13.38 3.42
C LEU A 215 8.73 14.09 3.71
N GLU A 216 8.64 15.34 4.18
CA GLU A 216 9.78 16.15 4.57
C GLU A 216 9.69 16.53 6.04
N ARG A 217 10.83 16.68 6.68
CA ARG A 217 10.95 17.33 7.98
C ARG A 217 10.60 18.81 7.87
N ALA A 218 10.36 19.47 8.99
CA ALA A 218 10.08 20.90 9.02
C ALA A 218 11.19 21.76 8.38
N ASP A 219 12.43 21.28 8.41
CA ASP A 219 13.61 21.92 7.82
C ASP A 219 13.81 21.65 6.31
N GLY A 220 12.88 20.92 5.68
CA GLY A 220 12.89 20.59 4.26
C GLY A 220 13.72 19.35 3.89
N ARG A 221 14.42 18.71 4.83
CA ARG A 221 15.10 17.45 4.55
C ARG A 221 14.10 16.33 4.33
N LEU A 222 14.38 15.44 3.37
CA LEU A 222 13.53 14.28 3.13
C LEU A 222 13.46 13.39 4.39
N LEU A 223 12.25 13.05 4.81
CA LEU A 223 11.97 12.13 5.91
C LEU A 223 11.74 10.72 5.37
N ALA A 224 10.87 10.60 4.37
CA ALA A 224 10.57 9.34 3.70
C ALA A 224 10.00 9.59 2.31
N LEU A 225 10.13 8.60 1.43
CA LEU A 225 9.48 8.57 0.12
C LEU A 225 8.59 7.34 0.03
N ILE A 226 7.37 7.50 -0.44
CA ILE A 226 6.44 6.41 -0.75
C ILE A 226 6.30 6.38 -2.27
N ALA A 227 6.70 5.28 -2.90
CA ALA A 227 6.63 5.11 -4.35
C ALA A 227 5.71 3.93 -4.71
N ASN A 228 4.63 4.22 -5.42
CA ASN A 228 3.68 3.22 -5.91
C ASN A 228 3.96 2.91 -7.38
N TYR A 229 4.20 1.65 -7.70
CA TYR A 229 4.42 1.18 -9.07
C TYR A 229 3.95 -0.26 -9.23
N ALA A 230 3.23 -0.56 -10.32
CA ALA A 230 2.64 -1.88 -10.56
C ALA A 230 3.64 -2.82 -11.23
N MET A 231 4.23 -3.76 -10.46
CA MET A 231 5.17 -4.75 -11.00
C MET A 231 5.32 -5.93 -10.04
N HIS A 232 5.14 -7.16 -10.53
CA HIS A 232 5.46 -8.35 -9.75
C HIS A 232 6.95 -8.36 -9.33
N GLY A 233 7.24 -8.90 -8.18
CA GLY A 233 8.60 -9.16 -7.70
C GLY A 233 9.12 -10.51 -8.21
N THR A 234 9.24 -10.66 -9.52
CA THR A 234 9.56 -11.92 -10.22
C THR A 234 10.68 -11.76 -11.24
N ALA A 235 11.56 -10.78 -11.06
CA ALA A 235 12.75 -10.65 -11.90
C ALA A 235 13.66 -11.87 -11.79
N LEU A 236 13.71 -12.48 -10.59
CA LEU A 236 14.33 -13.80 -10.38
C LEU A 236 13.28 -14.90 -10.50
N GLY A 237 13.63 -15.94 -11.24
CA GLY A 237 12.74 -17.08 -11.49
C GLY A 237 12.66 -18.07 -10.32
N GLY A 238 11.88 -19.16 -10.54
CA GLY A 238 11.65 -20.21 -9.54
C GLY A 238 12.88 -21.02 -9.13
N GLU A 239 13.97 -20.95 -9.89
CA GLU A 239 15.24 -21.59 -9.55
C GLU A 239 16.06 -20.82 -8.50
N ASN A 240 15.73 -19.54 -8.28
CA ASN A 240 16.41 -18.75 -7.25
C ASN A 240 16.10 -19.29 -5.85
N LYS A 241 17.16 -19.50 -5.06
CA LYS A 241 17.08 -19.93 -3.66
C LYS A 241 17.70 -18.92 -2.69
N LEU A 242 18.06 -17.74 -3.16
CA LEU A 242 18.56 -16.67 -2.29
C LEU A 242 17.42 -15.78 -1.86
N ILE A 243 17.41 -15.39 -0.58
CA ILE A 243 16.49 -14.40 -0.04
C ILE A 243 16.84 -13.04 -0.64
N THR A 244 15.83 -12.34 -1.18
CA THR A 244 16.00 -11.02 -1.78
C THR A 244 14.66 -10.28 -1.85
N GLY A 245 14.71 -8.95 -1.80
CA GLY A 245 13.57 -8.09 -2.12
C GLY A 245 13.21 -8.07 -3.60
N ASP A 246 13.95 -8.82 -4.46
CA ASP A 246 13.80 -8.82 -5.92
C ASP A 246 13.89 -7.40 -6.50
N ALA A 247 13.40 -7.15 -7.70
CA ALA A 247 13.43 -5.82 -8.30
C ALA A 247 12.83 -4.71 -7.42
N PRO A 248 11.68 -4.89 -6.73
CA PRO A 248 11.15 -3.92 -5.78
C PRO A 248 12.11 -3.55 -4.66
N GLY A 249 12.73 -4.54 -4.01
CA GLY A 249 13.67 -4.32 -2.90
C GLY A 249 14.97 -3.67 -3.35
N ILE A 250 15.52 -4.09 -4.51
CA ILE A 250 16.72 -3.49 -5.10
C ILE A 250 16.46 -2.02 -5.46
N VAL A 251 15.30 -1.71 -6.03
CA VAL A 251 14.91 -0.32 -6.35
C VAL A 251 14.76 0.49 -5.07
N ALA A 252 14.09 -0.06 -4.04
CA ALA A 252 13.94 0.63 -2.76
C ALA A 252 15.29 0.98 -2.15
N SER A 253 16.18 0.01 -2.02
CA SER A 253 17.51 0.21 -1.44
C SER A 253 18.38 1.18 -2.25
N TYR A 254 18.30 1.13 -3.59
CA TYR A 254 18.99 2.06 -4.46
C TYR A 254 18.51 3.51 -4.28
N VAL A 255 17.18 3.71 -4.27
CA VAL A 255 16.61 5.05 -4.06
C VAL A 255 16.98 5.57 -2.68
N GLU A 256 16.86 4.74 -1.62
CA GLU A 256 17.27 5.10 -0.25
C GLU A 256 18.73 5.60 -0.20
N GLU A 257 19.64 4.88 -0.85
CA GLU A 257 21.06 5.29 -0.94
C GLU A 257 21.23 6.67 -1.59
N LYS A 258 20.50 6.92 -2.68
CA LYS A 258 20.62 8.17 -3.46
C LYS A 258 19.97 9.37 -2.80
N VAL A 259 18.83 9.18 -2.11
CA VAL A 259 18.06 10.29 -1.52
C VAL A 259 18.35 10.49 -0.02
N GLY A 260 19.02 9.55 0.61
CA GLY A 260 19.41 9.61 2.03
C GLY A 260 18.24 9.44 3.01
N ALA A 261 17.14 8.80 2.60
CA ALA A 261 15.96 8.54 3.43
C ALA A 261 15.28 7.23 3.03
N PRO A 262 14.54 6.57 3.95
CA PRO A 262 13.81 5.35 3.64
C PRO A 262 12.78 5.55 2.51
N MET A 263 12.64 4.53 1.64
CA MET A 263 11.67 4.51 0.56
C MET A 263 10.78 3.27 0.64
N LEU A 264 9.47 3.48 0.82
CA LEU A 264 8.47 2.44 0.77
C LEU A 264 8.12 2.16 -0.70
N TYR A 265 8.45 0.97 -1.17
CA TYR A 265 7.91 0.48 -2.43
C TYR A 265 6.50 -0.08 -2.17
N ILE A 266 5.51 0.50 -2.79
CA ILE A 266 4.11 0.03 -2.70
C ILE A 266 3.72 -0.54 -4.06
N ASN A 267 3.39 -1.81 -4.09
CA ASN A 267 2.97 -2.41 -5.35
C ASN A 267 1.60 -1.87 -5.77
N GLY A 268 1.42 -1.72 -7.09
CA GLY A 268 0.15 -1.31 -7.69
C GLY A 268 -0.69 -2.52 -8.11
N ALA A 269 -1.53 -2.31 -9.14
CA ALA A 269 -2.34 -3.37 -9.75
C ALA A 269 -1.46 -4.21 -10.69
N ALA A 270 -0.72 -5.14 -10.12
CA ALA A 270 0.29 -5.92 -10.83
C ALA A 270 -0.15 -7.37 -11.13
N GLY A 271 -1.43 -7.72 -10.96
CA GLY A 271 -1.90 -9.08 -11.16
C GLY A 271 -1.55 -9.66 -12.54
N ASN A 272 -1.56 -8.83 -13.57
CA ASN A 272 -1.15 -9.19 -14.93
C ASN A 272 0.13 -8.49 -15.40
N LEU A 273 0.91 -7.85 -14.50
CA LEU A 273 2.12 -7.14 -14.86
C LEU A 273 3.36 -7.78 -14.24
N ALA A 274 4.29 -8.17 -15.05
CA ALA A 274 5.60 -8.69 -14.66
C ALA A 274 6.70 -7.63 -14.83
N PRO A 275 7.88 -7.81 -14.23
CA PRO A 275 9.08 -7.08 -14.64
C PRO A 275 9.35 -7.32 -16.13
N ILE A 276 9.91 -6.31 -16.82
CA ILE A 276 10.24 -6.45 -18.25
C ILE A 276 11.26 -7.57 -18.49
N TYR A 277 12.09 -7.85 -17.49
CA TYR A 277 12.95 -9.02 -17.41
C TYR A 277 12.38 -9.97 -16.35
N THR A 278 11.58 -10.94 -16.77
CA THR A 278 10.80 -11.81 -15.87
C THR A 278 11.52 -13.09 -15.47
N VAL A 279 12.60 -13.42 -16.14
CA VAL A 279 13.43 -14.57 -15.83
C VAL A 279 14.87 -14.12 -15.96
N CYS A 280 15.52 -13.95 -14.83
CA CYS A 280 16.94 -13.71 -14.78
C CYS A 280 17.59 -15.02 -14.30
N PRO A 281 18.36 -15.72 -15.13
CA PRO A 281 18.89 -17.04 -14.79
C PRO A 281 19.89 -16.99 -13.64
N ASP A 282 20.54 -15.85 -13.46
CA ASP A 282 21.54 -15.63 -12.41
C ASP A 282 21.70 -14.14 -12.10
N PHE A 283 22.37 -13.84 -10.99
CA PHE A 283 22.66 -12.46 -10.58
C PHE A 283 23.78 -11.81 -11.41
N GLU A 284 24.60 -12.60 -12.08
CA GLU A 284 25.74 -12.12 -12.86
C GLU A 284 25.28 -11.51 -14.18
N SER A 285 24.10 -11.90 -14.66
CA SER A 285 23.48 -11.32 -15.86
C SER A 285 23.18 -9.82 -15.74
N ALA A 286 23.30 -9.23 -14.54
CA ALA A 286 23.06 -7.83 -14.22
C ALA A 286 21.61 -7.32 -14.47
N HIS A 287 20.68 -8.17 -14.89
CA HIS A 287 19.31 -7.77 -15.18
C HIS A 287 18.60 -7.22 -13.94
N LEU A 288 18.80 -7.81 -12.76
CA LEU A 288 18.21 -7.32 -11.51
C LEU A 288 18.72 -5.90 -11.18
N GLY A 289 20.01 -5.65 -11.38
CA GLY A 289 20.61 -4.33 -11.19
C GLY A 289 20.11 -3.26 -12.15
N GLN A 290 19.62 -3.64 -13.34
CA GLN A 290 19.10 -2.69 -14.34
C GLN A 290 17.82 -1.99 -13.87
N PHE A 291 17.05 -2.58 -12.96
CA PHE A 291 15.87 -1.93 -12.38
C PHE A 291 16.20 -0.67 -11.59
N ARG A 292 17.46 -0.51 -11.12
CA ARG A 292 17.96 0.73 -10.52
C ARG A 292 17.79 1.91 -11.50
N ALA A 293 18.23 1.74 -12.75
CA ALA A 293 18.09 2.78 -13.78
C ALA A 293 16.65 2.84 -14.35
N MET A 294 16.03 1.69 -14.60
CA MET A 294 14.74 1.63 -15.28
C MET A 294 13.59 2.16 -14.42
N LEU A 295 13.66 1.96 -13.10
CA LEU A 295 12.64 2.41 -12.16
C LEU A 295 13.21 3.35 -11.10
N GLY A 296 14.34 3.03 -10.49
CA GLY A 296 14.93 3.83 -9.41
C GLY A 296 15.24 5.27 -9.82
N ASP A 297 15.96 5.47 -10.93
CA ASP A 297 16.26 6.82 -11.45
C ASP A 297 14.99 7.58 -11.87
N LYS A 298 13.95 6.87 -12.33
CA LYS A 298 12.66 7.49 -12.67
C LYS A 298 11.90 7.96 -11.44
N ILE A 299 11.97 7.18 -10.33
CA ILE A 299 11.43 7.58 -9.03
C ILE A 299 12.17 8.82 -8.52
N ILE A 300 13.51 8.83 -8.54
CA ILE A 300 14.31 9.98 -8.13
C ILE A 300 14.00 11.21 -8.98
N ALA A 301 13.95 11.06 -10.29
CA ALA A 301 13.62 12.16 -11.20
C ALA A 301 12.21 12.70 -10.97
N ALA A 302 11.23 11.85 -10.69
CA ALA A 302 9.87 12.25 -10.35
C ALA A 302 9.80 12.94 -8.99
N ASN A 303 10.51 12.43 -7.97
CA ASN A 303 10.64 13.07 -6.66
C ASN A 303 11.20 14.50 -6.76
N ASN A 304 12.21 14.71 -7.59
CA ASN A 304 12.82 16.02 -7.79
C ASN A 304 11.90 17.03 -8.50
N ARG A 305 10.81 16.57 -9.11
CA ARG A 305 9.78 17.42 -9.75
C ARG A 305 8.57 17.70 -8.87
N ILE A 306 8.48 17.10 -7.68
CA ILE A 306 7.42 17.42 -6.73
C ILE A 306 7.54 18.89 -6.35
N GLY A 307 6.43 19.62 -6.48
CA GLY A 307 6.35 21.04 -6.14
C GLY A 307 6.45 21.29 -4.64
N PRO A 308 6.09 22.49 -4.18
CA PRO A 308 6.15 22.84 -2.76
C PRO A 308 5.32 21.88 -1.90
N THR A 309 5.92 21.41 -0.81
CA THR A 309 5.24 20.57 0.20
C THR A 309 4.40 21.43 1.14
N THR A 310 3.36 20.85 1.73
CA THR A 310 2.48 21.52 2.70
C THR A 310 2.55 20.89 4.08
N SER A 311 2.45 21.69 5.13
CA SER A 311 2.24 21.23 6.51
C SER A 311 0.75 21.21 6.89
N THR A 312 -0.12 21.74 6.04
CA THR A 312 -1.57 21.64 6.21
C THR A 312 -2.06 20.38 5.52
N VAL A 313 -2.23 19.33 6.29
CA VAL A 313 -2.64 18.00 5.80
C VAL A 313 -3.85 17.55 6.60
N ARG A 314 -4.84 17.02 5.90
CA ARG A 314 -6.00 16.31 6.45
C ARG A 314 -6.00 14.89 5.96
N LEU A 315 -6.17 13.95 6.86
CA LEU A 315 -6.23 12.53 6.59
C LEU A 315 -7.65 12.01 6.86
N ALA A 316 -8.19 11.21 5.96
CA ALA A 316 -9.43 10.50 6.21
C ALA A 316 -9.32 9.06 5.74
N ALA A 317 -9.29 8.12 6.70
CA ALA A 317 -9.26 6.70 6.44
C ALA A 317 -10.68 6.10 6.48
N GLY A 318 -10.98 5.17 5.58
CA GLY A 318 -12.29 4.53 5.49
C GLY A 318 -12.19 3.10 4.96
N GLU A 319 -13.31 2.37 5.07
CA GLU A 319 -13.45 1.01 4.55
C GLU A 319 -14.86 0.81 3.98
N GLN A 320 -14.95 0.03 2.91
CA GLN A 320 -16.18 -0.51 2.37
C GLN A 320 -16.00 -2.00 2.11
N ILE A 321 -17.05 -2.79 2.38
CA ILE A 321 -17.05 -4.21 2.02
C ILE A 321 -17.76 -4.37 0.68
N VAL A 322 -17.05 -4.88 -0.32
CA VAL A 322 -17.65 -5.31 -1.59
C VAL A 322 -18.03 -6.77 -1.46
N GLU A 323 -19.31 -7.07 -1.68
CA GLU A 323 -19.80 -8.44 -1.81
C GLU A 323 -19.92 -8.78 -3.30
N THR A 324 -19.21 -9.84 -3.71
CA THR A 324 -19.20 -10.29 -5.11
C THR A 324 -19.26 -11.80 -5.20
N PRO A 325 -19.95 -12.39 -6.22
CA PRO A 325 -20.10 -13.82 -6.35
C PRO A 325 -18.74 -14.57 -6.39
N ARG A 326 -18.71 -15.70 -5.67
CA ARG A 326 -17.55 -16.59 -5.65
C ARG A 326 -17.70 -17.68 -6.71
N LYS A 327 -16.59 -18.05 -7.37
CA LYS A 327 -16.53 -19.27 -8.18
C LYS A 327 -16.63 -20.51 -7.30
N ALA A 328 -17.54 -21.42 -7.64
CA ALA A 328 -17.84 -22.59 -6.81
C ALA A 328 -16.77 -23.68 -6.81
N ASN A 329 -15.93 -23.74 -7.85
CA ASN A 329 -15.01 -24.86 -8.12
C ASN A 329 -13.62 -24.73 -7.45
N LEU A 330 -13.40 -23.67 -6.67
CA LEU A 330 -12.14 -23.48 -5.95
C LEU A 330 -12.33 -23.74 -4.45
N GLY A 331 -11.32 -24.32 -3.82
CA GLY A 331 -11.26 -24.49 -2.37
C GLY A 331 -11.32 -23.13 -1.63
N TRP A 332 -11.45 -23.20 -0.32
CA TRP A 332 -11.33 -22.02 0.56
C TRP A 332 -10.65 -22.45 1.86
N ALA A 333 -9.78 -21.63 2.40
CA ALA A 333 -9.07 -21.96 3.62
C ALA A 333 -9.90 -21.62 4.87
N PRO A 334 -9.88 -22.48 5.92
CA PRO A 334 -10.68 -22.25 7.12
C PRO A 334 -10.33 -20.94 7.87
N ASP A 335 -9.07 -20.53 7.84
CA ASP A 335 -8.59 -19.32 8.53
C ASP A 335 -9.12 -18.01 7.93
N ILE A 336 -9.72 -18.07 6.73
CA ILE A 336 -10.31 -16.92 6.05
C ILE A 336 -11.82 -17.09 5.77
N GLU A 337 -12.49 -18.01 6.44
CA GLU A 337 -13.91 -18.28 6.23
C GLU A 337 -14.80 -17.05 6.50
N LYS A 338 -14.41 -16.16 7.40
CA LYS A 338 -15.12 -14.90 7.67
C LYS A 338 -15.23 -13.96 6.46
N TYR A 339 -14.40 -14.17 5.44
CA TYR A 339 -14.46 -13.44 4.17
C TYR A 339 -15.46 -14.05 3.17
N LEU A 340 -16.22 -15.07 3.59
CA LEU A 340 -17.38 -15.59 2.86
C LEU A 340 -18.68 -15.26 3.57
N ARG A 341 -19.74 -15.18 2.79
CA ARG A 341 -21.12 -15.12 3.29
C ARG A 341 -22.05 -15.86 2.33
N GLN A 342 -23.04 -16.54 2.88
CA GLN A 342 -24.18 -17.02 2.12
C GLN A 342 -25.21 -15.90 2.04
N THR A 343 -25.71 -15.62 0.84
CA THR A 343 -26.85 -14.70 0.64
C THR A 343 -28.17 -15.41 0.98
N ASP A 344 -29.24 -14.65 1.15
CA ASP A 344 -30.59 -15.23 1.38
C ASP A 344 -31.04 -16.09 0.20
N ALA A 345 -30.53 -15.87 -1.00
CA ALA A 345 -30.74 -16.68 -2.19
C ALA A 345 -29.90 -17.95 -2.25
N GLY A 346 -29.06 -18.21 -1.24
CA GLY A 346 -28.14 -19.37 -1.18
C GLY A 346 -26.87 -19.25 -2.02
N GLU A 347 -26.57 -18.06 -2.56
CA GLU A 347 -25.34 -17.81 -3.29
C GLU A 347 -24.19 -17.53 -2.32
N THR A 348 -23.01 -18.10 -2.57
CA THR A 348 -21.78 -17.76 -1.82
C THR A 348 -21.13 -16.54 -2.42
N VAL A 349 -20.92 -15.51 -1.60
CA VAL A 349 -20.21 -14.29 -1.96
C VAL A 349 -18.93 -14.12 -1.16
N ILE A 350 -17.93 -13.50 -1.79
CA ILE A 350 -16.72 -13.03 -1.13
C ILE A 350 -17.00 -11.64 -0.59
N ARG A 351 -16.66 -11.43 0.68
CA ARG A 351 -16.69 -10.13 1.37
C ARG A 351 -15.30 -9.49 1.28
N LEU A 352 -15.10 -8.70 0.24
CA LEU A 352 -13.80 -8.07 -0.04
C LEU A 352 -13.72 -6.70 0.66
N PRO A 353 -12.80 -6.50 1.63
CA PRO A 353 -12.59 -5.20 2.23
C PRO A 353 -11.81 -4.30 1.27
N ILE A 354 -12.41 -3.18 0.88
CA ILE A 354 -11.76 -2.10 0.16
C ILE A 354 -11.47 -0.97 1.13
N ARG A 355 -10.24 -0.52 1.19
CA ARG A 355 -9.80 0.55 2.08
C ARG A 355 -9.54 1.82 1.31
N PHE A 356 -9.75 2.94 1.98
CA PHE A 356 -9.60 4.28 1.42
C PHE A 356 -8.76 5.15 2.35
N LEU A 357 -7.87 5.93 1.77
CA LEU A 357 -7.18 7.03 2.42
C LEU A 357 -7.30 8.27 1.53
N ARG A 358 -7.88 9.34 2.05
CA ARG A 358 -7.82 10.66 1.42
C ARG A 358 -6.77 11.49 2.11
N VAL A 359 -6.01 12.24 1.31
CA VAL A 359 -5.07 13.24 1.79
C VAL A 359 -5.46 14.57 1.15
N ASN A 360 -5.92 15.50 1.94
CA ASN A 360 -6.53 16.75 1.50
C ASN A 360 -7.71 16.52 0.52
N ASP A 361 -7.90 17.43 -0.42
CA ASP A 361 -8.98 17.36 -1.41
C ASP A 361 -8.48 16.90 -2.80
N ASP A 362 -7.21 16.56 -2.93
CA ASP A 362 -6.55 16.27 -4.21
C ASP A 362 -6.01 14.84 -4.33
N VAL A 363 -5.90 14.09 -3.24
CA VAL A 363 -5.36 12.73 -3.25
C VAL A 363 -6.34 11.72 -2.70
N ALA A 364 -6.62 10.70 -3.49
CA ALA A 364 -7.34 9.51 -3.07
C ALA A 364 -6.50 8.26 -3.31
N ILE A 365 -6.40 7.44 -2.28
CA ILE A 365 -5.73 6.14 -2.33
C ILE A 365 -6.75 5.09 -1.94
N TRP A 366 -6.82 4.01 -2.70
CA TRP A 366 -7.61 2.85 -2.35
C TRP A 366 -6.76 1.58 -2.39
N ALA A 367 -7.16 0.59 -1.62
CA ALA A 367 -6.39 -0.62 -1.42
C ALA A 367 -7.30 -1.85 -1.28
N ALA A 368 -6.81 -3.01 -1.72
CA ALA A 368 -7.50 -4.28 -1.59
C ALA A 368 -6.52 -5.43 -1.39
N PRO A 369 -6.94 -6.52 -0.71
CA PRO A 369 -6.12 -7.71 -0.49
C PRO A 369 -6.17 -8.68 -1.69
N VAL A 370 -5.87 -8.18 -2.89
CA VAL A 370 -5.97 -8.97 -4.13
C VAL A 370 -4.82 -8.65 -5.09
N GLU A 371 -4.53 -9.60 -5.97
CA GLU A 371 -3.71 -9.37 -7.16
C GLU A 371 -4.60 -8.82 -8.28
N LEU A 372 -4.82 -7.52 -8.24
CA LEU A 372 -5.70 -6.80 -9.16
C LEU A 372 -5.06 -6.67 -10.54
N PHE A 373 -5.82 -6.87 -11.60
CA PHE A 373 -5.39 -6.53 -12.96
C PHE A 373 -5.36 -5.02 -13.16
N CYS A 374 -4.36 -4.55 -13.91
CA CYS A 374 -4.10 -3.11 -14.08
C CYS A 374 -5.28 -2.37 -14.73
N GLU A 375 -6.06 -3.01 -15.60
CA GLU A 375 -7.22 -2.41 -16.28
C GLU A 375 -8.27 -1.91 -15.28
N ILE A 376 -8.49 -2.63 -14.19
CA ILE A 376 -9.45 -2.25 -13.14
C ILE A 376 -8.99 -0.97 -12.42
N ALA A 377 -7.72 -0.91 -12.06
CA ALA A 377 -7.14 0.29 -11.43
C ALA A 377 -7.12 1.50 -12.39
N LEU A 378 -6.79 1.29 -13.67
CA LEU A 378 -6.84 2.31 -14.70
C LEU A 378 -8.27 2.85 -14.90
N ARG A 379 -9.27 1.95 -14.91
CA ARG A 379 -10.69 2.32 -15.02
C ARG A 379 -11.13 3.16 -13.81
N VAL A 380 -10.79 2.76 -12.59
CA VAL A 380 -11.07 3.56 -11.38
C VAL A 380 -10.40 4.93 -11.47
N ARG A 381 -9.12 5.00 -11.85
CA ARG A 381 -8.39 6.26 -12.00
C ARG A 381 -9.03 7.19 -13.01
N SER A 382 -9.51 6.67 -14.16
CA SER A 382 -10.16 7.48 -15.18
C SER A 382 -11.52 8.05 -14.77
N LEU A 383 -12.19 7.43 -13.79
CA LEU A 383 -13.50 7.84 -13.26
C LEU A 383 -13.40 8.62 -11.95
N SER A 384 -12.21 8.71 -11.37
CA SER A 384 -11.97 9.41 -10.11
C SER A 384 -12.05 10.92 -10.28
N PRO A 385 -12.68 11.64 -9.33
CA PRO A 385 -12.67 13.10 -9.32
C PRO A 385 -11.37 13.71 -8.78
N TYR A 386 -10.48 12.89 -8.20
CA TYR A 386 -9.24 13.35 -7.57
C TYR A 386 -8.11 13.44 -8.59
N PRO A 387 -7.33 14.55 -8.61
CA PRO A 387 -6.15 14.70 -9.47
C PRO A 387 -5.11 13.60 -9.29
N TYR A 388 -4.94 13.13 -8.06
CA TYR A 388 -4.06 12.03 -7.71
C TYR A 388 -4.88 10.85 -7.18
N THR A 389 -4.97 9.79 -7.97
CA THR A 389 -5.66 8.56 -7.58
C THR A 389 -4.69 7.39 -7.71
N PHE A 390 -4.41 6.72 -6.57
CA PHE A 390 -3.49 5.60 -6.48
C PHE A 390 -4.20 4.33 -6.00
N TYR A 391 -3.75 3.19 -6.50
CA TYR A 391 -4.11 1.88 -5.97
C TYR A 391 -2.91 1.26 -5.26
N PHE A 392 -3.06 0.93 -3.97
CA PHE A 392 -2.08 0.22 -3.18
C PHE A 392 -2.49 -1.24 -3.09
N GLY A 393 -1.89 -2.06 -3.94
CA GLY A 393 -2.18 -3.49 -4.06
C GLY A 393 -1.60 -4.32 -2.92
N TYR A 394 -2.03 -5.59 -2.86
CA TYR A 394 -1.50 -6.58 -1.90
C TYR A 394 -1.56 -6.09 -0.45
N SER A 395 -2.66 -5.42 -0.10
CA SER A 395 -2.81 -4.75 1.20
C SER A 395 -3.65 -5.58 2.15
N ASN A 396 -3.12 -5.83 3.36
CA ASN A 396 -3.82 -6.49 4.47
C ASN A 396 -4.17 -7.96 4.20
N GLY A 397 -3.36 -8.65 3.39
CA GLY A 397 -3.52 -10.05 3.06
C GLY A 397 -3.74 -10.32 1.58
N TRP A 398 -4.15 -11.54 1.26
CA TRP A 398 -4.35 -12.00 -0.10
C TRP A 398 -5.61 -12.86 -0.24
N LEU A 399 -6.54 -12.42 -1.07
CA LEU A 399 -7.80 -13.09 -1.42
C LEU A 399 -7.88 -13.44 -2.92
N GLY A 400 -6.73 -13.76 -3.52
CA GLY A 400 -6.63 -14.27 -4.88
C GLY A 400 -6.41 -13.21 -5.96
N TYR A 401 -6.33 -13.70 -7.20
CA TYR A 401 -6.30 -12.86 -8.39
C TYR A 401 -7.68 -12.27 -8.69
N MET A 402 -7.70 -11.00 -9.11
CA MET A 402 -8.90 -10.37 -9.65
C MET A 402 -8.64 -9.91 -11.10
N PRO A 403 -8.88 -10.78 -12.09
CA PRO A 403 -8.81 -10.44 -13.50
C PRO A 403 -9.90 -9.45 -13.90
N SER A 404 -9.65 -8.64 -14.95
CA SER A 404 -10.72 -7.89 -15.59
C SER A 404 -11.73 -8.84 -16.26
N ALA A 405 -12.98 -8.41 -16.36
CA ALA A 405 -14.06 -9.24 -16.93
C ALA A 405 -13.74 -9.69 -18.38
N ALA A 406 -13.06 -8.83 -19.13
CA ALA A 406 -12.64 -9.10 -20.51
C ALA A 406 -11.59 -10.22 -20.63
N GLU A 407 -10.85 -10.51 -19.56
CA GLU A 407 -9.79 -11.52 -19.56
C GLU A 407 -10.25 -12.95 -19.24
N PHE A 408 -11.43 -13.11 -18.64
CA PHE A 408 -11.96 -14.45 -18.31
C PHE A 408 -12.15 -15.39 -19.51
N PRO A 409 -12.70 -14.92 -20.67
CA PRO A 409 -12.87 -15.77 -21.85
C PRO A 409 -11.56 -16.33 -22.42
N TYR A 410 -10.44 -15.65 -22.19
CA TYR A 410 -9.13 -16.08 -22.67
C TYR A 410 -8.45 -17.11 -21.75
N GLY A 411 -9.03 -17.39 -20.56
CA GLY A 411 -8.49 -18.38 -19.63
C GLY A 411 -7.07 -18.04 -19.16
N GLY A 412 -6.24 -19.08 -18.98
CA GLY A 412 -4.88 -18.97 -18.47
C GLY A 412 -4.83 -19.00 -16.94
N TYR A 413 -3.62 -18.73 -16.40
CA TYR A 413 -3.30 -18.96 -14.98
C TYR A 413 -4.20 -18.14 -14.03
N GLU A 414 -4.26 -16.82 -14.21
CA GLU A 414 -4.93 -15.94 -13.27
C GLU A 414 -6.45 -16.13 -13.24
N PRO A 415 -7.17 -16.23 -14.39
CA PRO A 415 -8.58 -16.60 -14.35
C PRO A 415 -8.84 -18.01 -13.81
N ALA A 416 -7.93 -18.95 -14.02
CA ALA A 416 -8.10 -20.31 -13.52
C ALA A 416 -7.99 -20.37 -11.98
N THR A 417 -7.06 -19.62 -11.38
CA THR A 417 -6.80 -19.57 -9.94
C THR A 417 -7.59 -18.47 -9.21
N SER A 418 -8.32 -17.62 -9.95
CA SER A 418 -9.16 -16.58 -9.37
C SER A 418 -10.39 -17.16 -8.67
N PRO A 419 -10.70 -16.77 -7.42
CA PRO A 419 -11.94 -17.14 -6.77
C PRO A 419 -13.14 -16.27 -7.22
N TYR A 420 -12.90 -15.25 -8.03
CA TYR A 420 -13.91 -14.29 -8.47
C TYR A 420 -14.54 -14.70 -9.80
N THR A 421 -15.75 -14.18 -10.02
CA THR A 421 -16.43 -14.20 -11.32
C THR A 421 -16.14 -12.90 -12.08
N PRO A 422 -16.44 -12.82 -13.41
CA PRO A 422 -16.29 -11.57 -14.18
C PRO A 422 -17.01 -10.36 -13.57
N LYS A 423 -18.07 -10.59 -12.78
CA LYS A 423 -18.87 -9.53 -12.12
C LYS A 423 -18.04 -8.72 -11.10
N ALA A 424 -16.99 -9.29 -10.55
CA ALA A 424 -16.18 -8.66 -9.50
C ALA A 424 -15.58 -7.31 -9.93
N GLU A 425 -15.18 -7.16 -11.20
CA GLU A 425 -14.68 -5.88 -11.72
C GLU A 425 -15.71 -4.78 -11.54
N ASP A 426 -16.96 -4.98 -12.00
CA ASP A 426 -18.00 -3.95 -11.92
C ASP A 426 -18.43 -3.67 -10.47
N ASP A 427 -18.46 -4.70 -9.62
CA ASP A 427 -18.78 -4.54 -8.20
C ASP A 427 -17.73 -3.68 -7.48
N VAL A 428 -16.43 -3.91 -7.75
CA VAL A 428 -15.33 -3.13 -7.18
C VAL A 428 -15.31 -1.72 -7.76
N VAL A 429 -15.32 -1.57 -9.09
CA VAL A 429 -15.26 -0.24 -9.74
C VAL A 429 -16.41 0.64 -9.27
N ARG A 430 -17.65 0.13 -9.26
CA ARG A 430 -18.83 0.86 -8.81
C ARG A 430 -18.68 1.31 -7.35
N THR A 431 -18.27 0.42 -6.45
CA THR A 431 -18.12 0.76 -5.03
C THR A 431 -17.03 1.79 -4.81
N VAL A 432 -15.87 1.61 -5.43
CA VAL A 432 -14.75 2.55 -5.28
C VAL A 432 -15.12 3.92 -5.84
N VAL A 433 -15.62 3.99 -7.07
CA VAL A 433 -15.97 5.26 -7.71
C VAL A 433 -17.09 5.98 -6.95
N SER A 434 -18.12 5.26 -6.50
CA SER A 434 -19.20 5.84 -5.69
C SER A 434 -18.68 6.43 -4.39
N PHE A 435 -17.76 5.74 -3.70
CA PHE A 435 -17.14 6.25 -2.49
C PHE A 435 -16.33 7.53 -2.78
N LEU A 436 -15.52 7.53 -3.81
CA LEU A 436 -14.69 8.69 -4.18
C LEU A 436 -15.55 9.90 -4.57
N GLN A 437 -16.60 9.71 -5.36
CA GLN A 437 -17.53 10.77 -5.77
C GLN A 437 -18.40 11.28 -4.62
N GLY A 438 -18.86 10.40 -3.72
CA GLY A 438 -19.64 10.78 -2.53
C GLY A 438 -18.83 11.56 -1.48
N SER A 439 -17.51 11.47 -1.54
CA SER A 439 -16.59 12.12 -0.61
C SER A 439 -16.22 13.56 -1.00
N THR A 440 -16.62 14.00 -2.18
CA THR A 440 -16.39 15.38 -2.68
C THR A 440 -17.55 16.34 -2.43
N ARG A 441 -18.63 15.89 -1.72
CA ARG A 441 -19.82 16.69 -1.40
C ARG A 441 -19.79 17.22 0.04
#